data_bad0af328c8b5ab85bea6321e0c03a6b
#
_entry.id   bad0af328c8b5ab85bea6321e0c03a6b
#
_cell.length_a   1.000
_cell.length_b   1.000
_cell.length_c   1.000
_cell.angle_alpha   90.00
_cell.angle_beta   90.00
_cell.angle_gamma   90.00
#
_symmetry.space_group_name_H-M   'P 1'
#
loop_
_entity.id
_entity.type
_entity.pdbx_description
1 polymer ?
#
loop_
_entity_poly.entity_id
_entity_poly.type
_entity_poly.pdbx_seq_one_letter_code
_entity_poly.pdbx_strand_id
1 'polypeptide(L)'
;MAANLFAPSAYTAALLLYLQKNRFLLPLNNVLEMGIGSGVLLASALQLGARQATGVDIENAAVEATRALLIQEGLVSRAQLGQGDLWSAAVVQGQTFDFIISNLPQFACERVPVDGHLPSWSAGGTDGRDLMNPFLSGLHRYLSKNGRAVITHNVFLDFESTQQLIGKNHMTARVAQSVSVPLPSNKLNCMNPHTLKRYNGHGVKQVGGNWFVDFDVLEITWS
;
A
#
# COMPACT_ATOMS: atom_id res chain seq x y z
N MET A 1 -20.87 7.56 16.88
CA MET A 1 -20.75 6.52 15.84
C MET A 1 -19.28 6.43 15.47
N ALA A 2 -18.62 5.30 15.73
CA ALA A 2 -17.25 5.11 15.27
C ALA A 2 -17.28 5.17 13.74
N ALA A 3 -16.53 6.11 13.16
CA ALA A 3 -16.34 6.16 11.72
C ALA A 3 -15.84 4.78 11.26
N ASN A 4 -16.35 4.26 10.14
CA ASN A 4 -15.84 3.07 9.50
C ASN A 4 -14.41 3.37 9.01
N LEU A 5 -13.44 3.24 9.90
CA LEU A 5 -12.04 3.43 9.58
C LEU A 5 -11.48 2.11 9.03
N PHE A 6 -10.56 2.22 8.09
CA PHE A 6 -9.83 1.07 7.57
C PHE A 6 -9.16 0.30 8.71
N ALA A 7 -9.60 -0.92 8.96
CA ALA A 7 -8.93 -1.79 9.91
C ALA A 7 -7.69 -2.43 9.28
N PRO A 8 -6.59 -2.59 10.05
CA PRO A 8 -5.42 -3.31 9.57
C PRO A 8 -5.78 -4.69 9.01
N SER A 9 -5.28 -4.98 7.82
CA SER A 9 -5.55 -6.24 7.10
C SER A 9 -4.32 -7.15 7.09
N ALA A 10 -4.44 -8.33 6.50
CA ALA A 10 -3.29 -9.22 6.27
C ALA A 10 -2.20 -8.56 5.40
N TYR A 11 -2.57 -7.66 4.49
CA TYR A 11 -1.64 -6.84 3.70
C TYR A 11 -0.86 -5.88 4.61
N THR A 12 -1.54 -5.19 5.52
CA THR A 12 -0.92 -4.35 6.55
C THR A 12 0.02 -5.17 7.43
N ALA A 13 -0.41 -6.36 7.88
CA ALA A 13 0.41 -7.25 8.69
C ALA A 13 1.70 -7.70 7.98
N ALA A 14 1.63 -8.00 6.68
CA ALA A 14 2.81 -8.36 5.88
C ALA A 14 3.82 -7.21 5.81
N LEU A 15 3.36 -5.97 5.63
CA LEU A 15 4.23 -4.79 5.65
C LEU A 15 4.82 -4.53 7.05
N LEU A 16 4.03 -4.70 8.12
CA LEU A 16 4.56 -4.60 9.50
C LEU A 16 5.67 -5.62 9.76
N LEU A 17 5.47 -6.86 9.34
CA LEU A 17 6.51 -7.90 9.44
C LEU A 17 7.75 -7.55 8.62
N TYR A 18 7.57 -7.00 7.42
CA TYR A 18 8.69 -6.51 6.62
C TYR A 18 9.46 -5.40 7.33
N LEU A 19 8.77 -4.39 7.89
CA LEU A 19 9.39 -3.30 8.64
C LEU A 19 10.17 -3.81 9.85
N GLN A 20 9.59 -4.73 10.62
CA GLN A 20 10.25 -5.32 11.80
C GLN A 20 11.52 -6.10 11.44
N LYS A 21 11.46 -6.92 10.38
CA LYS A 21 12.62 -7.68 9.88
C LYS A 21 13.72 -6.77 9.34
N ASN A 22 13.36 -5.64 8.75
CA ASN A 22 14.26 -4.70 8.11
C ASN A 22 14.39 -3.38 8.91
N ARG A 23 14.13 -3.41 10.21
CA ARG A 23 14.13 -2.22 11.07
C ARG A 23 15.41 -1.37 11.00
N PHE A 24 16.53 -1.98 10.64
CA PHE A 24 17.81 -1.30 10.47
C PHE A 24 17.84 -0.31 9.29
N LEU A 25 16.84 -0.38 8.39
CA LEU A 25 16.69 0.53 7.26
C LEU A 25 15.96 1.85 7.64
N LEU A 26 15.32 1.91 8.81
CA LEU A 26 14.47 3.03 9.18
C LEU A 26 15.18 4.16 9.95
N PRO A 27 16.18 3.89 10.79
CA PRO A 27 16.81 4.93 11.59
C PRO A 27 17.36 6.07 10.73
N LEU A 28 17.06 7.31 11.14
CA LEU A 28 17.48 8.57 10.51
C LEU A 28 16.84 8.86 9.14
N ASN A 29 15.98 8.00 8.63
CA ASN A 29 15.35 8.17 7.33
C ASN A 29 14.06 8.98 7.42
N ASN A 30 13.75 9.69 6.31
CA ASN A 30 12.46 10.28 6.06
C ASN A 30 11.55 9.24 5.40
N VAL A 31 10.44 8.94 6.03
CA VAL A 31 9.49 7.92 5.56
C VAL A 31 8.24 8.58 4.98
N LEU A 32 7.72 8.04 3.89
CA LEU A 32 6.39 8.36 3.37
C LEU A 32 5.51 7.10 3.46
N GLU A 33 4.30 7.25 3.98
CA GLU A 33 3.23 6.29 3.75
C GLU A 33 2.18 6.91 2.81
N MET A 34 1.95 6.24 1.68
CA MET A 34 0.91 6.61 0.71
C MET A 34 -0.31 5.71 0.89
N GLY A 35 -1.47 6.32 1.22
CA GLY A 35 -2.67 5.58 1.64
C GLY A 35 -2.58 5.13 3.09
N ILE A 36 -2.54 6.08 4.03
CA ILE A 36 -2.27 5.80 5.46
C ILE A 36 -3.36 5.01 6.16
N GLY A 37 -4.62 5.11 5.71
CA GLY A 37 -5.75 4.40 6.30
C GLY A 37 -5.80 4.54 7.83
N SER A 38 -5.44 3.47 8.56
CA SER A 38 -5.41 3.45 10.02
C SER A 38 -4.20 4.12 10.67
N GLY A 39 -3.17 4.48 9.90
CA GLY A 39 -1.92 5.08 10.39
C GLY A 39 -0.96 4.11 11.09
N VAL A 40 -1.28 2.82 11.16
CA VAL A 40 -0.48 1.83 11.93
C VAL A 40 0.91 1.64 11.33
N LEU A 41 1.06 1.64 10.01
CA LEU A 41 2.37 1.50 9.36
C LEU A 41 3.24 2.74 9.60
N LEU A 42 2.65 3.94 9.52
CA LEU A 42 3.34 5.20 9.77
C LEU A 42 3.82 5.27 11.23
N ALA A 43 2.95 4.96 12.19
CA ALA A 43 3.28 4.90 13.60
C ALA A 43 4.40 3.88 13.86
N SER A 44 4.30 2.68 13.27
CA SER A 44 5.32 1.63 13.41
C SER A 44 6.67 2.07 12.84
N ALA A 45 6.72 2.74 11.69
CA ALA A 45 7.96 3.25 11.12
C ALA A 45 8.64 4.25 12.07
N LEU A 46 7.85 5.16 12.68
CA LEU A 46 8.37 6.11 13.68
C LEU A 46 8.86 5.42 14.96
N GLN A 47 8.14 4.41 15.46
CA GLN A 47 8.57 3.60 16.62
C GLN A 47 9.86 2.83 16.34
N LEU A 48 10.05 2.35 15.12
CA LEU A 48 11.25 1.64 14.68
C LEU A 48 12.43 2.57 14.37
N GLY A 49 12.29 3.89 14.57
CA GLY A 49 13.40 4.83 14.53
C GLY A 49 13.45 5.77 13.33
N ALA A 50 12.43 5.78 12.47
CA ALA A 50 12.37 6.79 11.40
C ALA A 50 12.48 8.20 12.00
N ARG A 51 13.26 9.06 11.35
CA ARG A 51 13.50 10.43 11.84
C ARG A 51 12.22 11.26 11.75
N GLN A 52 11.59 11.23 10.61
CA GLN A 52 10.33 11.89 10.30
C GLN A 52 9.48 10.99 9.42
N ALA A 53 8.18 11.14 9.48
CA ALA A 53 7.26 10.44 8.61
C ALA A 53 6.21 11.39 8.03
N THR A 54 5.94 11.21 6.74
CA THR A 54 4.86 11.92 6.04
C THR A 54 3.77 10.92 5.70
N GLY A 55 2.52 11.27 5.94
CA GLY A 55 1.37 10.42 5.64
C GLY A 55 0.39 11.11 4.72
N VAL A 56 -0.06 10.42 3.69
CA VAL A 56 -1.04 10.92 2.71
C VAL A 56 -2.22 9.96 2.61
N ASP A 57 -3.42 10.52 2.61
CA ASP A 57 -4.64 9.78 2.25
C ASP A 57 -5.60 10.71 1.51
N ILE A 58 -6.43 10.14 0.65
CA ILE A 58 -7.49 10.88 -0.02
C ILE A 58 -8.64 11.20 0.94
N GLU A 59 -8.80 10.39 1.99
CA GLU A 59 -9.86 10.54 2.97
C GLU A 59 -9.40 11.34 4.19
N ASN A 60 -10.03 12.46 4.45
CA ASN A 60 -9.73 13.26 5.63
C ASN A 60 -9.95 12.49 6.94
N ALA A 61 -10.91 11.55 6.97
CA ALA A 61 -11.15 10.71 8.13
C ALA A 61 -9.94 9.84 8.49
N ALA A 62 -9.20 9.31 7.49
CA ALA A 62 -7.98 8.55 7.70
C ALA A 62 -6.85 9.45 8.23
N VAL A 63 -6.73 10.67 7.70
CA VAL A 63 -5.75 11.67 8.16
C VAL A 63 -5.98 12.02 9.64
N GLU A 64 -7.21 12.30 10.04
CA GLU A 64 -7.55 12.65 11.43
C GLU A 64 -7.41 11.47 12.39
N ALA A 65 -7.78 10.25 11.96
CA ALA A 65 -7.58 9.05 12.77
C ALA A 65 -6.10 8.76 13.00
N THR A 66 -5.28 8.90 11.94
CA THR A 66 -3.82 8.76 12.05
C THR A 66 -3.24 9.81 12.98
N ARG A 67 -3.71 11.06 12.89
CA ARG A 67 -3.29 12.14 13.81
C ARG A 67 -3.59 11.77 15.27
N ALA A 68 -4.79 11.28 15.54
CA ALA A 68 -5.19 10.87 16.89
C ALA A 68 -4.30 9.71 17.40
N LEU A 69 -4.03 8.70 16.57
CA LEU A 69 -3.12 7.62 16.91
C LEU A 69 -1.71 8.14 17.24
N LEU A 70 -1.15 9.02 16.42
CA LEU A 70 0.19 9.56 16.63
C LEU A 70 0.29 10.45 17.89
N ILE A 71 -0.79 11.14 18.24
CA ILE A 71 -0.88 11.88 19.51
C ILE A 71 -0.85 10.90 20.69
N GLN A 72 -1.68 9.87 20.65
CA GLN A 72 -1.74 8.83 21.68
C GLN A 72 -0.38 8.15 21.90
N GLU A 73 0.36 7.89 20.82
CA GLU A 73 1.67 7.24 20.86
C GLU A 73 2.84 8.24 21.13
N GLY A 74 2.57 9.54 21.27
CA GLY A 74 3.61 10.56 21.49
C GLY A 74 4.51 10.81 20.26
N LEU A 75 4.04 10.49 19.07
CA LEU A 75 4.82 10.51 17.83
C LEU A 75 4.50 11.70 16.91
N VAL A 76 3.45 12.46 17.20
CA VAL A 76 2.89 13.48 16.30
C VAL A 76 3.88 14.58 15.92
N SER A 77 4.83 14.91 16.79
CA SER A 77 5.85 15.93 16.52
C SER A 77 6.85 15.55 15.42
N ARG A 78 6.92 14.26 15.09
CA ARG A 78 7.76 13.71 14.00
C ARG A 78 7.00 13.37 12.75
N ALA A 79 5.70 13.77 12.66
CA ALA A 79 4.85 13.40 11.55
C ALA A 79 4.27 14.63 10.85
N GLN A 80 4.17 14.54 9.52
CA GLN A 80 3.40 15.46 8.68
C GLN A 80 2.29 14.67 8.01
N LEU A 81 1.06 15.15 8.11
CA LEU A 81 -0.10 14.47 7.54
C LEU A 81 -0.81 15.41 6.56
N GLY A 82 -1.19 14.90 5.40
CA GLY A 82 -1.90 15.65 4.38
C GLY A 82 -3.00 14.86 3.70
N GLN A 83 -4.12 15.52 3.46
CA GLN A 83 -5.14 15.00 2.57
C GLN A 83 -4.73 15.27 1.13
N GLY A 84 -4.90 14.27 0.25
CA GLY A 84 -4.68 14.44 -1.18
C GLY A 84 -4.68 13.12 -1.94
N ASP A 85 -4.75 13.23 -3.26
CA ASP A 85 -4.74 12.09 -4.15
C ASP A 85 -3.29 11.80 -4.58
N LEU A 86 -2.71 10.75 -4.02
CA LEU A 86 -1.35 10.29 -4.33
C LEU A 86 -0.33 11.46 -4.31
N TRP A 87 0.42 11.58 -5.39
CA TRP A 87 1.50 12.57 -5.55
C TRP A 87 1.02 14.01 -5.71
N SER A 88 -0.29 14.25 -5.89
CA SER A 88 -0.85 15.61 -5.92
C SER A 88 -0.99 16.24 -4.54
N ALA A 89 -0.88 15.47 -3.47
CA ALA A 89 -0.98 15.96 -2.10
C ALA A 89 0.07 17.06 -1.83
N ALA A 90 -0.36 18.19 -1.28
CA ALA A 90 0.51 19.34 -1.04
C ALA A 90 1.69 19.00 -0.12
N VAL A 91 1.48 18.09 0.84
CA VAL A 91 2.47 17.72 1.86
C VAL A 91 3.70 17.01 1.29
N VAL A 92 3.61 16.41 0.10
CA VAL A 92 4.76 15.72 -0.52
C VAL A 92 5.53 16.60 -1.51
N GLN A 93 4.98 17.75 -1.88
CA GLN A 93 5.61 18.62 -2.90
C GLN A 93 6.99 19.12 -2.44
N GLY A 94 7.96 19.01 -3.33
CA GLY A 94 9.34 19.44 -3.06
C GLY A 94 10.11 18.56 -2.06
N GLN A 95 9.54 17.42 -1.65
CA GLN A 95 10.20 16.47 -0.75
C GLN A 95 10.72 15.25 -1.50
N THR A 96 11.74 14.59 -0.91
CA THR A 96 12.17 13.24 -1.27
C THR A 96 12.23 12.39 -0.01
N PHE A 97 12.00 11.10 -0.19
CA PHE A 97 11.88 10.14 0.91
C PHE A 97 12.89 9.00 0.74
N ASP A 98 13.49 8.59 1.83
CA ASP A 98 14.45 7.49 1.85
C ASP A 98 13.73 6.14 1.91
N PHE A 99 12.51 6.15 2.45
CA PHE A 99 11.67 4.96 2.54
C PHE A 99 10.21 5.30 2.23
N ILE A 100 9.62 4.61 1.28
CA ILE A 100 8.21 4.80 0.90
C ILE A 100 7.46 3.51 1.15
N ILE A 101 6.32 3.58 1.86
CA ILE A 101 5.45 2.44 2.16
C ILE A 101 4.11 2.68 1.49
N SER A 102 3.51 1.65 0.90
CA SER A 102 2.16 1.79 0.36
C SER A 102 1.39 0.47 0.34
N ASN A 103 0.14 0.54 0.79
CA ASN A 103 -0.85 -0.52 0.68
C ASN A 103 -2.12 0.05 0.01
N LEU A 104 -2.03 0.35 -1.26
CA LEU A 104 -3.13 0.98 -2.00
C LEU A 104 -4.26 0.00 -2.33
N PRO A 105 -5.50 0.50 -2.52
CA PRO A 105 -6.57 -0.26 -3.13
C PRO A 105 -6.14 -0.83 -4.49
N GLN A 106 -6.20 -2.16 -4.63
CA GLN A 106 -5.66 -2.86 -5.78
C GLN A 106 -6.45 -4.11 -6.15
N PHE A 107 -7.65 -4.26 -5.60
CA PHE A 107 -8.49 -5.42 -5.94
C PHE A 107 -9.15 -5.19 -7.30
N ALA A 108 -9.10 -6.19 -8.18
CA ALA A 108 -9.65 -6.13 -9.53
C ALA A 108 -11.18 -6.21 -9.51
N CYS A 109 -11.80 -5.11 -9.11
CA CYS A 109 -13.23 -4.94 -8.93
C CYS A 109 -13.57 -3.48 -9.28
N GLU A 110 -14.64 -3.27 -10.01
CA GLU A 110 -15.18 -1.94 -10.21
C GLU A 110 -15.56 -1.31 -8.85
N ARG A 111 -15.57 0.02 -8.78
CA ARG A 111 -15.86 0.78 -7.57
C ARG A 111 -17.33 0.66 -7.16
N VAL A 112 -17.77 -0.57 -6.85
CA VAL A 112 -19.10 -0.83 -6.31
C VAL A 112 -18.98 -0.85 -4.78
N PRO A 113 -19.88 -0.17 -4.03
CA PRO A 113 -19.90 -0.27 -2.58
C PRO A 113 -20.05 -1.74 -2.16
N VAL A 114 -19.07 -2.26 -1.43
CA VAL A 114 -19.16 -3.56 -0.78
C VAL A 114 -19.51 -3.30 0.67
N ASP A 115 -20.46 -4.05 1.22
CA ASP A 115 -21.00 -3.85 2.57
C ASP A 115 -19.95 -3.44 3.60
N GLY A 116 -20.11 -2.24 4.17
CA GLY A 116 -19.30 -1.71 5.26
C GLY A 116 -17.93 -1.13 4.86
N HIS A 117 -17.58 -1.11 3.57
CA HIS A 117 -16.33 -0.53 3.10
C HIS A 117 -16.58 0.59 2.09
N LEU A 118 -15.86 1.69 2.22
CA LEU A 118 -15.82 2.70 1.18
C LEU A 118 -15.16 2.12 -0.07
N PRO A 119 -15.60 2.47 -1.29
CA PRO A 119 -15.01 1.97 -2.54
C PRO A 119 -13.50 2.22 -2.65
N SER A 120 -13.00 3.28 -2.03
CA SER A 120 -11.59 3.64 -1.95
C SER A 120 -10.71 2.64 -1.18
N TRP A 121 -11.28 1.77 -0.33
CA TRP A 121 -10.49 0.91 0.56
C TRP A 121 -9.97 -0.38 -0.09
N SER A 122 -10.56 -0.86 -1.16
CA SER A 122 -10.12 -2.11 -1.78
C SER A 122 -10.17 -2.11 -3.31
N ALA A 123 -11.13 -1.40 -3.93
CA ALA A 123 -11.34 -1.42 -5.36
C ALA A 123 -10.23 -0.65 -6.10
N GLY A 124 -9.50 -1.35 -6.96
CA GLY A 124 -8.43 -0.82 -7.80
C GLY A 124 -8.79 -0.69 -9.27
N GLY A 125 -10.10 -0.74 -9.61
CA GLY A 125 -10.57 -0.77 -10.99
C GLY A 125 -10.65 -2.18 -11.57
N THR A 126 -10.97 -2.30 -12.84
CA THR A 126 -11.25 -3.58 -13.51
C THR A 126 -10.07 -4.55 -13.50
N ASP A 127 -8.85 -4.04 -13.50
CA ASP A 127 -7.59 -4.81 -13.45
C ASP A 127 -6.81 -4.61 -12.14
N GLY A 128 -7.32 -3.79 -11.22
CA GLY A 128 -6.67 -3.48 -9.95
C GLY A 128 -5.58 -2.42 -10.03
N ARG A 129 -5.36 -1.78 -11.18
CA ARG A 129 -4.20 -0.91 -11.43
C ARG A 129 -4.51 0.59 -11.43
N ASP A 130 -5.77 1.00 -11.19
CA ASP A 130 -6.18 2.43 -11.25
C ASP A 130 -5.32 3.34 -10.36
N LEU A 131 -4.96 2.90 -9.16
CA LEU A 131 -4.09 3.64 -8.24
C LEU A 131 -2.63 3.20 -8.34
N MET A 132 -2.38 1.93 -8.66
CA MET A 132 -1.04 1.38 -8.75
C MET A 132 -0.22 2.04 -9.87
N ASN A 133 -0.80 2.20 -11.06
CA ASN A 133 -0.08 2.78 -12.19
C ASN A 133 0.34 4.25 -11.94
N PRO A 134 -0.52 5.17 -11.52
CA PRO A 134 -0.10 6.55 -11.22
C PRO A 134 0.88 6.62 -10.04
N PHE A 135 0.71 5.77 -9.01
CA PHE A 135 1.68 5.67 -7.92
C PHE A 135 3.08 5.28 -8.44
N LEU A 136 3.19 4.17 -9.16
CA LEU A 136 4.46 3.67 -9.69
C LEU A 136 5.11 4.65 -10.69
N SER A 137 4.29 5.30 -11.53
CA SER A 137 4.78 6.27 -12.52
C SER A 137 5.38 7.52 -11.86
N GLY A 138 4.86 7.93 -10.70
CA GLY A 138 5.36 9.10 -9.97
C GLY A 138 6.51 8.80 -9.01
N LEU A 139 6.71 7.55 -8.63
CA LEU A 139 7.61 7.11 -7.56
C LEU A 139 9.03 7.66 -7.70
N HIS A 140 9.60 7.65 -8.90
CA HIS A 140 10.96 8.10 -9.21
C HIS A 140 11.26 9.57 -8.85
N ARG A 141 10.22 10.40 -8.73
CA ARG A 141 10.36 11.84 -8.40
C ARG A 141 10.53 12.06 -6.91
N TYR A 142 10.05 11.12 -6.11
CA TYR A 142 9.94 11.26 -4.65
C TYR A 142 10.83 10.29 -3.88
N LEU A 143 11.36 9.24 -4.52
CA LEU A 143 12.29 8.32 -3.90
C LEU A 143 13.72 8.85 -4.03
N SER A 144 14.41 9.00 -2.90
CA SER A 144 15.82 9.40 -2.88
C SER A 144 16.70 8.36 -3.62
N LYS A 145 17.85 8.75 -4.12
CA LYS A 145 18.71 7.87 -4.96
C LYS A 145 19.13 6.55 -4.28
N ASN A 146 19.27 6.57 -2.97
CA ASN A 146 19.56 5.36 -2.18
C ASN A 146 18.31 4.85 -1.46
N GLY A 147 17.15 5.39 -1.81
CA GLY A 147 15.88 5.08 -1.17
C GLY A 147 15.29 3.76 -1.63
N ARG A 148 14.27 3.35 -0.92
CA ARG A 148 13.53 2.12 -1.14
C ARG A 148 12.05 2.34 -0.99
N ALA A 149 11.25 1.80 -1.91
CA ALA A 149 9.80 1.70 -1.72
C ALA A 149 9.43 0.25 -1.44
N VAL A 150 8.48 0.06 -0.53
CA VAL A 150 7.93 -1.25 -0.16
C VAL A 150 6.42 -1.20 -0.27
N ILE A 151 5.87 -2.04 -1.10
CA ILE A 151 4.45 -2.04 -1.42
C ILE A 151 3.85 -3.43 -1.37
N THR A 152 2.56 -3.52 -1.14
CA THR A 152 1.81 -4.74 -1.44
C THR A 152 1.42 -4.77 -2.91
N HIS A 153 1.42 -5.96 -3.51
CA HIS A 153 1.14 -6.15 -4.93
C HIS A 153 0.44 -7.49 -5.15
N ASN A 154 -0.84 -7.46 -5.47
CA ASN A 154 -1.55 -8.70 -5.81
C ASN A 154 -0.94 -9.34 -7.05
N VAL A 155 -0.82 -10.65 -7.06
CA VAL A 155 -0.22 -11.39 -8.18
C VAL A 155 -0.97 -11.12 -9.50
N PHE A 156 -2.28 -10.91 -9.45
CA PHE A 156 -3.09 -10.58 -10.62
C PHE A 156 -2.85 -9.18 -11.21
N LEU A 157 -2.04 -8.33 -10.57
CA LEU A 157 -1.60 -7.05 -11.15
C LEU A 157 -0.52 -7.22 -12.21
N ASP A 158 0.00 -8.42 -12.40
CA ASP A 158 1.07 -8.73 -13.35
C ASP A 158 2.40 -8.03 -13.01
N PHE A 159 3.29 -8.79 -12.40
CA PHE A 159 4.61 -8.30 -11.98
C PHE A 159 5.45 -7.78 -13.14
N GLU A 160 5.36 -8.41 -14.32
CA GLU A 160 6.11 -7.98 -15.50
C GLU A 160 5.65 -6.59 -15.98
N SER A 161 4.34 -6.35 -16.03
CA SER A 161 3.79 -5.02 -16.32
C SER A 161 4.27 -3.96 -15.32
N THR A 162 4.41 -4.32 -14.05
CA THR A 162 4.95 -3.43 -13.01
C THR A 162 6.43 -3.14 -13.26
N GLN A 163 7.24 -4.17 -13.54
CA GLN A 163 8.65 -4.02 -13.87
C GLN A 163 8.88 -3.13 -15.11
N GLN A 164 8.10 -3.34 -16.16
CA GLN A 164 8.16 -2.52 -17.37
C GLN A 164 7.81 -1.06 -17.09
N LEU A 165 6.81 -0.80 -16.22
CA LEU A 165 6.40 0.56 -15.89
C LEU A 165 7.48 1.31 -15.12
N ILE A 166 8.04 0.71 -14.06
CA ILE A 166 9.08 1.37 -13.26
C ILE A 166 10.43 1.40 -13.97
N GLY A 167 10.72 0.41 -14.82
CA GLY A 167 11.95 0.33 -15.62
C GLY A 167 12.13 1.52 -16.56
N LYS A 168 11.04 2.16 -17.01
CA LYS A 168 11.08 3.42 -17.79
C LYS A 168 11.78 4.56 -17.04
N ASN A 169 11.83 4.48 -15.73
CA ASN A 169 12.45 5.47 -14.84
C ASN A 169 13.71 4.91 -14.13
N HIS A 170 14.35 3.89 -14.71
CA HIS A 170 15.56 3.27 -14.15
C HIS A 170 15.35 2.71 -12.73
N MET A 171 14.20 2.11 -12.49
CA MET A 171 13.90 1.44 -11.22
C MET A 171 13.65 -0.04 -11.47
N THR A 172 13.88 -0.85 -10.44
CA THR A 172 13.64 -2.29 -10.46
C THR A 172 12.89 -2.72 -9.20
N ALA A 173 12.11 -3.79 -9.31
CA ALA A 173 11.44 -4.41 -8.18
C ALA A 173 11.91 -5.85 -7.98
N ARG A 174 11.94 -6.27 -6.73
CA ARG A 174 12.10 -7.69 -6.37
C ARG A 174 10.99 -8.10 -5.40
N VAL A 175 10.61 -9.36 -5.44
CA VAL A 175 9.72 -9.95 -4.45
C VAL A 175 10.51 -10.19 -3.16
N ALA A 176 10.11 -9.51 -2.09
CA ALA A 176 10.69 -9.70 -0.77
C ALA A 176 9.96 -10.79 0.03
N GLN A 177 8.66 -10.95 -0.19
CA GLN A 177 7.84 -11.95 0.48
C GLN A 177 6.58 -12.21 -0.35
N SER A 178 6.16 -13.48 -0.46
CA SER A 178 4.85 -13.86 -1.01
C SER A 178 3.92 -14.35 0.11
N VAL A 179 2.66 -13.97 0.04
CA VAL A 179 1.65 -14.27 1.06
C VAL A 179 0.37 -14.73 0.38
N SER A 180 -0.22 -15.80 0.90
CA SER A 180 -1.53 -16.30 0.49
C SER A 180 -2.54 -16.01 1.59
N VAL A 181 -3.65 -15.35 1.26
CA VAL A 181 -4.69 -14.98 2.24
C VAL A 181 -6.07 -15.44 1.81
N PRO A 182 -6.97 -15.73 2.73
CA PRO A 182 -8.34 -16.06 2.39
C PRO A 182 -8.99 -14.95 1.55
N LEU A 183 -9.68 -15.35 0.49
CA LEU A 183 -10.49 -14.48 -0.36
C LEU A 183 -11.97 -14.70 0.00
N PRO A 184 -12.60 -13.77 0.73
CA PRO A 184 -14.01 -13.88 1.10
C PRO A 184 -14.92 -13.92 -0.12
N SER A 185 -16.07 -14.62 -0.01
CA SER A 185 -17.01 -14.81 -1.12
C SER A 185 -17.53 -13.50 -1.70
N ASN A 186 -17.75 -12.49 -0.87
CA ASN A 186 -18.17 -11.17 -1.34
C ASN A 186 -17.12 -10.51 -2.24
N LYS A 187 -15.82 -10.64 -1.91
CA LYS A 187 -14.73 -10.15 -2.78
C LYS A 187 -14.58 -11.00 -4.04
N LEU A 188 -14.69 -12.32 -3.91
CA LEU A 188 -14.66 -13.20 -5.08
C LEU A 188 -15.77 -12.84 -6.08
N ASN A 189 -17.00 -12.59 -5.59
CA ASN A 189 -18.15 -12.26 -6.42
C ASN A 189 -18.04 -10.90 -7.13
N CYS A 190 -17.29 -9.95 -6.58
CA CYS A 190 -17.06 -8.67 -7.24
C CYS A 190 -15.80 -8.64 -8.13
N MET A 191 -14.99 -9.70 -8.07
CA MET A 191 -13.77 -9.77 -8.89
C MET A 191 -14.10 -9.79 -10.38
N ASN A 192 -13.36 -9.01 -11.15
CA ASN A 192 -13.50 -8.99 -12.61
C ASN A 192 -13.36 -10.42 -13.18
N PRO A 193 -14.35 -10.90 -13.96
CA PRO A 193 -14.35 -12.27 -14.47
C PRO A 193 -13.14 -12.63 -15.35
N HIS A 194 -12.63 -11.66 -16.13
CA HIS A 194 -11.43 -11.87 -16.94
C HIS A 194 -10.21 -12.07 -16.08
N THR A 195 -10.05 -11.25 -15.03
CA THR A 195 -8.96 -11.38 -14.06
C THR A 195 -9.06 -12.71 -13.33
N LEU A 196 -10.23 -13.09 -12.84
CA LEU A 196 -10.44 -14.37 -12.18
C LEU A 196 -10.10 -15.54 -13.11
N LYS A 197 -10.56 -15.53 -14.36
CA LYS A 197 -10.26 -16.58 -15.35
C LYS A 197 -8.76 -16.68 -15.65
N ARG A 198 -8.07 -15.55 -15.80
CA ARG A 198 -6.65 -15.49 -16.13
C ARG A 198 -5.78 -16.01 -15.00
N TYR A 199 -6.13 -15.72 -13.76
CA TYR A 199 -5.30 -16.02 -12.58
C TYR A 199 -5.81 -17.17 -11.73
N ASN A 200 -6.85 -17.88 -12.16
CA ASN A 200 -7.35 -19.07 -11.48
C ASN A 200 -6.27 -20.19 -11.52
N GLY A 201 -5.91 -20.68 -10.34
CA GLY A 201 -4.79 -21.61 -10.16
C GLY A 201 -3.41 -20.95 -10.06
N HIS A 202 -3.30 -19.65 -10.37
CA HIS A 202 -2.07 -18.87 -10.28
C HIS A 202 -2.38 -17.46 -9.75
N GLY A 203 -2.25 -17.26 -8.43
CA GLY A 203 -2.57 -15.99 -7.77
C GLY A 203 -3.98 -15.91 -7.18
N VAL A 204 -4.96 -16.62 -7.75
CA VAL A 204 -6.26 -16.90 -7.13
C VAL A 204 -6.49 -18.40 -7.20
N LYS A 205 -6.73 -19.07 -6.07
CA LYS A 205 -6.81 -20.53 -6.02
C LYS A 205 -7.84 -21.01 -5.01
N GLN A 206 -8.37 -22.21 -5.26
CA GLN A 206 -9.27 -22.89 -4.34
C GLN A 206 -8.55 -24.05 -3.66
N VAL A 207 -8.64 -24.13 -2.34
CA VAL A 207 -8.11 -25.23 -1.53
C VAL A 207 -9.15 -25.64 -0.50
N GLY A 208 -9.57 -26.89 -0.52
CA GLY A 208 -10.54 -27.43 0.44
C GLY A 208 -11.86 -26.66 0.48
N GLY A 209 -12.34 -26.16 -0.66
CA GLY A 209 -13.57 -25.36 -0.75
C GLY A 209 -13.40 -23.87 -0.42
N ASN A 210 -12.24 -23.45 0.08
CA ASN A 210 -11.94 -22.06 0.40
C ASN A 210 -11.13 -21.40 -0.73
N TRP A 211 -11.45 -20.15 -1.03
CA TRP A 211 -10.69 -19.35 -1.99
C TRP A 211 -9.59 -18.55 -1.30
N PHE A 212 -8.46 -18.43 -2.00
CA PHE A 212 -7.30 -17.66 -1.57
C PHE A 212 -6.84 -16.73 -2.69
N VAL A 213 -6.25 -15.63 -2.30
CA VAL A 213 -5.55 -14.71 -3.20
C VAL A 213 -4.11 -14.56 -2.74
N ASP A 214 -3.20 -14.59 -3.70
CA ASP A 214 -1.78 -14.39 -3.45
C ASP A 214 -1.41 -12.93 -3.72
N PHE A 215 -0.58 -12.38 -2.85
CA PHE A 215 0.04 -11.08 -3.03
C PHE A 215 1.50 -11.12 -2.60
N ASP A 216 2.28 -10.22 -3.16
CA ASP A 216 3.68 -10.04 -2.85
C ASP A 216 3.90 -8.75 -2.07
N VAL A 217 4.91 -8.74 -1.20
CA VAL A 217 5.56 -7.53 -0.74
C VAL A 217 6.71 -7.27 -1.70
N LEU A 218 6.59 -6.21 -2.48
CA LEU A 218 7.62 -5.80 -3.42
C LEU A 218 8.53 -4.74 -2.80
N GLU A 219 9.80 -4.89 -3.05
CA GLU A 219 10.80 -3.88 -2.77
C GLU A 219 11.27 -3.26 -4.09
N ILE A 220 11.16 -1.94 -4.20
CA ILE A 220 11.51 -1.17 -5.40
C ILE A 220 12.68 -0.26 -5.06
N THR A 221 13.69 -0.28 -5.91
CA THR A 221 14.91 0.54 -5.77
C THR A 221 15.32 1.11 -7.13
N TRP A 222 16.24 2.04 -7.12
CA TRP A 222 16.95 2.45 -8.33
C TRP A 222 17.80 1.28 -8.86
N SER A 223 17.87 1.17 -10.21
CA SER A 223 18.69 0.15 -10.91
C SER A 223 20.16 0.46 -10.86
#